data_2e231574e0f268cde31b0a2ef3593bb9
#
_entry.id   2e231574e0f268cde31b0a2ef3593bb9
#
_cell.length_a   1.000
_cell.length_b   1.000
_cell.length_c   1.000
_cell.angle_alpha   90.00
_cell.angle_beta   90.00
_cell.angle_gamma   90.00
#
_symmetry.space_group_name_H-M   'P 1'
#
loop_
_entity.id
_entity.type
_entity.pdbx_description
1 polymer ?
#
loop_
_entity_poly.entity_id
_entity_poly.type
_entity_poly.pdbx_seq_one_letter_code
_entity_poly.pdbx_strand_id
1 'polypeptide(L)'
;LRKDNADGVYTEASLRAGNLQNELRNVVIAGDELVGYDIDTFYYGAHVGIGKVIPRGNEGDSIDVYGKFIYTHYDDEDFTVDGGKFHLDSIESERLRLGFRINEVQNNKLNMYYGAAWEYEFGGDSNNSVVGYDIDVNAPSLEGSTVIGEIGAHYKASDKWSIDLNGRAYVGQREGFSGSVQANYSF
;
A
#
# COMPACT_ATOMS: atom_id res chain seq x y z
N LEU A 1 -2.31 15.90 3.62
CA LEU A 1 -2.27 16.92 4.69
C LEU A 1 -1.72 16.29 5.95
N ARG A 2 -0.85 17.03 6.66
CA ARG A 2 -0.40 16.69 8.02
C ARG A 2 -0.40 17.96 8.86
N LYS A 3 -0.90 17.86 10.09
CA LYS A 3 -0.86 18.93 11.09
C LYS A 3 -0.13 18.42 12.32
N ASP A 4 0.99 19.05 12.64
CA ASP A 4 1.80 18.76 13.81
C ASP A 4 1.47 19.78 14.92
N ASN A 5 1.36 19.30 16.16
CA ASN A 5 1.14 20.11 17.35
C ASN A 5 2.44 20.19 18.18
N ALA A 6 2.53 21.19 19.04
CA ALA A 6 3.75 21.46 19.84
C ALA A 6 4.11 20.33 20.84
N ASP A 7 3.15 19.49 21.21
CA ASP A 7 3.33 18.34 22.11
C ASP A 7 3.76 17.06 21.41
N GLY A 8 4.07 17.16 20.08
CA GLY A 8 4.48 16.05 19.23
C GLY A 8 3.32 15.21 18.67
N VAL A 9 2.06 15.51 19.05
CA VAL A 9 0.89 14.86 18.46
C VAL A 9 0.66 15.40 17.06
N TYR A 10 0.38 14.54 16.10
CA TYR A 10 -0.01 14.93 14.74
C TYR A 10 -1.26 14.22 14.28
N THR A 11 -1.90 14.84 13.29
CA THR A 11 -2.98 14.22 12.51
C THR A 11 -2.61 14.28 11.03
N GLU A 12 -3.00 13.27 10.28
CA GLU A 12 -2.76 13.23 8.83
C GLU A 12 -4.00 12.74 8.08
N ALA A 13 -4.14 13.21 6.86
CA ALA A 13 -5.16 12.74 5.93
C ALA A 13 -4.64 12.81 4.49
N SER A 14 -5.06 11.89 3.63
CA SER A 14 -4.84 11.98 2.20
C SER A 14 -6.02 11.44 1.40
N LEU A 15 -6.11 11.91 0.17
CA LEU A 15 -6.99 11.38 -0.86
C LEU A 15 -6.12 10.93 -2.02
N ARG A 16 -6.54 9.89 -2.71
CA ARG A 16 -5.90 9.35 -3.91
C ARG A 16 -6.94 8.85 -4.88
N ALA A 17 -6.66 8.92 -6.16
CA ALA A 17 -7.45 8.32 -7.23
C ALA A 17 -6.53 8.02 -8.41
N GLY A 18 -6.88 7.04 -9.22
CA GLY A 18 -6.12 6.68 -10.41
C GLY A 18 -6.73 5.50 -11.14
N ASN A 19 -6.13 5.14 -12.27
CA ASN A 19 -6.45 3.94 -13.02
C ASN A 19 -5.37 2.89 -12.79
N LEU A 20 -5.80 1.65 -12.58
CA LEU A 20 -4.95 0.47 -12.51
C LEU A 20 -5.12 -0.29 -13.83
N GLN A 21 -4.06 -0.34 -14.62
CA GLN A 21 -4.04 -1.12 -15.86
C GLN A 21 -3.32 -2.42 -15.61
N ASN A 22 -3.97 -3.53 -15.92
CA ASN A 22 -3.41 -4.87 -15.81
C ASN A 22 -3.59 -5.60 -17.13
N GLU A 23 -2.49 -5.87 -17.79
CA GLU A 23 -2.46 -6.54 -19.08
C GLU A 23 -1.75 -7.89 -18.95
N LEU A 24 -2.45 -8.96 -19.32
CA LEU A 24 -1.90 -10.29 -19.44
C LEU A 24 -1.89 -10.71 -20.91
N ARG A 25 -0.74 -11.08 -21.42
CA ARG A 25 -0.59 -11.52 -22.82
C ARG A 25 0.11 -12.86 -22.91
N ASN A 26 -0.27 -13.66 -23.90
CA ASN A 26 0.41 -14.90 -24.27
C ASN A 26 0.51 -15.92 -23.12
N VAL A 27 -0.53 -16.05 -22.31
CA VAL A 27 -0.62 -17.12 -21.32
C VAL A 27 -1.10 -18.40 -22.02
N VAL A 28 -0.35 -19.48 -21.88
CA VAL A 28 -0.70 -20.78 -22.42
C VAL A 28 -1.71 -21.44 -21.48
N ILE A 29 -2.89 -21.75 -21.99
CA ILE A 29 -3.89 -22.57 -21.31
C ILE A 29 -3.95 -23.99 -21.90
N ALA A 30 -4.86 -24.81 -21.41
CA ALA A 30 -5.01 -26.20 -21.88
C ALA A 30 -5.23 -26.26 -23.39
N GLY A 31 -4.35 -27.00 -24.11
CA GLY A 31 -4.42 -27.14 -25.57
C GLY A 31 -3.48 -26.24 -26.36
N ASP A 32 -2.45 -25.66 -25.74
CA ASP A 32 -1.47 -24.75 -26.34
C ASP A 32 -2.09 -23.44 -26.89
N GLU A 33 -3.29 -23.08 -26.45
CA GLU A 33 -3.94 -21.84 -26.84
C GLU A 33 -3.38 -20.65 -26.05
N LEU A 34 -3.06 -19.57 -26.78
CA LEU A 34 -2.55 -18.33 -26.19
C LEU A 34 -3.71 -17.40 -25.87
N VAL A 35 -3.91 -17.09 -24.61
CA VAL A 35 -4.93 -16.15 -24.16
C VAL A 35 -4.30 -14.90 -23.56
N GLY A 36 -5.07 -13.83 -23.56
CA GLY A 36 -4.73 -12.58 -22.91
C GLY A 36 -5.99 -11.84 -22.51
N TYR A 37 -5.82 -10.92 -21.57
CA TYR A 37 -6.84 -9.97 -21.18
C TYR A 37 -6.23 -8.61 -20.85
N ASP A 38 -7.05 -7.57 -20.90
CA ASP A 38 -6.72 -6.21 -20.52
C ASP A 38 -7.83 -5.72 -19.58
N ILE A 39 -7.42 -5.21 -18.41
CA ILE A 39 -8.32 -4.69 -17.38
C ILE A 39 -7.85 -3.30 -17.01
N ASP A 40 -8.75 -2.32 -17.06
CA ASP A 40 -8.48 -0.92 -16.71
C ASP A 40 -9.49 -0.46 -15.65
N THR A 41 -9.14 -0.62 -14.39
CA THR A 41 -10.01 -0.35 -13.25
C THR A 41 -9.70 1.00 -12.62
N PHE A 42 -10.71 1.86 -12.48
CA PHE A 42 -10.57 3.08 -11.69
C PHE A 42 -10.58 2.76 -10.19
N TYR A 43 -9.73 3.46 -9.45
CA TYR A 43 -9.75 3.37 -8.00
C TYR A 43 -9.69 4.74 -7.34
N TYR A 44 -10.27 4.82 -6.15
CA TYR A 44 -10.09 5.95 -5.25
C TYR A 44 -9.92 5.48 -3.82
N GLY A 45 -9.34 6.33 -3.00
CA GLY A 45 -9.14 5.99 -1.59
C GLY A 45 -8.79 7.20 -0.75
N ALA A 46 -8.90 6.99 0.54
CA ALA A 46 -8.57 7.99 1.55
C ALA A 46 -7.82 7.32 2.70
N HIS A 47 -7.05 8.10 3.42
CA HIS A 47 -6.63 7.69 4.77
C HIS A 47 -6.72 8.86 5.74
N VAL A 48 -6.97 8.52 7.00
CA VAL A 48 -6.84 9.41 8.14
C VAL A 48 -5.96 8.74 9.18
N GLY A 49 -5.20 9.52 9.90
CA GLY A 49 -4.29 9.00 10.93
C GLY A 49 -4.05 9.99 12.04
N ILE A 50 -3.66 9.44 13.17
CA ILE A 50 -3.16 10.17 14.33
C ILE A 50 -1.91 9.50 14.85
N GLY A 51 -0.95 10.27 15.31
CA GLY A 51 0.26 9.74 15.91
C GLY A 51 0.90 10.73 16.86
N LYS A 52 1.96 10.24 17.48
CA LYS A 52 2.78 11.04 18.40
C LYS A 52 4.26 10.76 18.16
N VAL A 53 4.99 11.81 17.88
CA VAL A 53 6.45 11.78 17.81
C VAL A 53 7.01 12.09 19.18
N ILE A 54 7.75 11.15 19.74
CA ILE A 54 8.36 11.22 21.07
C ILE A 54 9.87 11.34 20.86
N PRO A 55 10.50 12.46 21.21
CA PRO A 55 11.97 12.61 21.15
C PRO A 55 12.67 11.54 22.01
N ARG A 56 13.79 11.04 21.51
CA ARG A 56 14.55 9.97 22.17
C ARG A 56 16.06 10.24 22.08
N GLY A 57 16.73 10.20 23.22
CA GLY A 57 18.20 10.17 23.27
C GLY A 57 18.86 11.38 22.63
N ASN A 58 19.47 11.17 21.45
CA ASN A 58 20.20 12.22 20.76
C ASN A 58 19.29 13.19 20.03
N GLU A 59 19.82 14.36 19.67
CA GLU A 59 19.09 15.35 18.90
C GLU A 59 18.66 14.78 17.53
N GLY A 60 17.36 14.83 17.29
CA GLY A 60 16.74 14.31 16.06
C GLY A 60 16.27 12.86 16.11
N ASP A 61 16.68 12.08 17.10
CA ASP A 61 16.15 10.74 17.30
C ASP A 61 14.72 10.78 17.85
N SER A 62 13.86 9.89 17.39
CA SER A 62 12.47 9.85 17.85
C SER A 62 11.84 8.47 17.71
N ILE A 63 10.77 8.27 18.48
CA ILE A 63 9.82 7.18 18.26
C ILE A 63 8.51 7.82 17.80
N ASP A 64 8.02 7.38 16.65
CA ASP A 64 6.69 7.74 16.16
C ASP A 64 5.74 6.57 16.40
N VAL A 65 4.68 6.79 17.17
CA VAL A 65 3.61 5.82 17.43
C VAL A 65 2.36 6.31 16.74
N TYR A 66 1.72 5.47 15.95
CA TYR A 66 0.60 5.91 15.10
C TYR A 66 -0.51 4.88 14.95
N GLY A 67 -1.71 5.41 14.66
CA GLY A 67 -2.85 4.67 14.18
C GLY A 67 -3.39 5.30 12.90
N LYS A 68 -3.76 4.48 11.90
CA LYS A 68 -4.28 4.92 10.60
C LYS A 68 -5.47 4.06 10.19
N PHE A 69 -6.51 4.72 9.68
CA PHE A 69 -7.58 4.07 8.95
C PHE A 69 -7.42 4.38 7.47
N ILE A 70 -7.48 3.35 6.63
CA ILE A 70 -7.21 3.42 5.19
C ILE A 70 -8.40 2.80 4.49
N TYR A 71 -9.03 3.55 3.60
CA TYR A 71 -10.10 3.09 2.72
C TYR A 71 -9.63 3.11 1.28
N THR A 72 -9.98 2.09 0.51
CA THR A 72 -9.77 2.04 -0.94
C THR A 72 -10.93 1.31 -1.59
N HIS A 73 -11.45 1.91 -2.65
CA HIS A 73 -12.47 1.32 -3.51
C HIS A 73 -11.89 1.14 -4.91
N TYR A 74 -12.15 -0.01 -5.50
CA TYR A 74 -11.89 -0.34 -6.90
C TYR A 74 -13.23 -0.58 -7.57
N ASP A 75 -13.46 0.07 -8.71
CA ASP A 75 -14.69 -0.11 -9.48
C ASP A 75 -14.77 -1.53 -10.03
N ASP A 76 -16.01 -1.97 -10.31
CA ASP A 76 -16.28 -3.19 -11.05
C ASP A 76 -15.78 -3.10 -12.49
N GLU A 77 -15.48 -4.24 -13.11
CA GLU A 77 -14.96 -4.29 -14.48
C GLU A 77 -15.41 -5.55 -15.22
N ASP A 78 -15.75 -5.36 -16.48
CA ASP A 78 -16.03 -6.45 -17.41
C ASP A 78 -14.86 -6.68 -18.35
N PHE A 79 -14.40 -7.91 -18.47
CA PHE A 79 -13.34 -8.24 -19.42
C PHE A 79 -13.65 -9.54 -20.18
N THR A 80 -12.92 -9.78 -21.26
CA THR A 80 -13.13 -10.95 -22.11
C THR A 80 -11.83 -11.73 -22.26
N VAL A 81 -11.89 -13.03 -22.03
CA VAL A 81 -10.81 -13.98 -22.27
C VAL A 81 -11.34 -15.06 -23.19
N ASP A 82 -10.72 -15.25 -24.36
CA ASP A 82 -11.07 -16.29 -25.33
C ASP A 82 -12.58 -16.38 -25.64
N GLY A 83 -13.23 -15.22 -25.83
CA GLY A 83 -14.67 -15.12 -26.09
C GLY A 83 -15.58 -15.32 -24.88
N GLY A 84 -15.08 -15.74 -23.74
CA GLY A 84 -15.77 -15.77 -22.45
C GLY A 84 -15.78 -14.39 -21.80
N LYS A 85 -16.94 -13.92 -21.37
CA LYS A 85 -17.07 -12.66 -20.62
C LYS A 85 -17.02 -12.93 -19.13
N PHE A 86 -16.22 -12.14 -18.43
CA PHE A 86 -16.06 -12.19 -16.99
C PHE A 86 -16.46 -10.84 -16.40
N HIS A 87 -17.10 -10.88 -15.25
CA HIS A 87 -17.41 -9.72 -14.45
C HIS A 87 -16.64 -9.80 -13.13
N LEU A 88 -15.89 -8.74 -12.83
CA LEU A 88 -15.22 -8.53 -11.54
C LEU A 88 -16.07 -7.54 -10.75
N ASP A 89 -16.58 -7.95 -9.60
CA ASP A 89 -17.27 -7.04 -8.69
C ASP A 89 -16.31 -5.99 -8.13
N SER A 90 -16.86 -4.85 -7.74
CA SER A 90 -16.12 -3.81 -7.02
C SER A 90 -15.51 -4.36 -5.73
N ILE A 91 -14.33 -3.84 -5.38
CA ILE A 91 -13.62 -4.24 -4.16
C ILE A 91 -13.56 -3.07 -3.20
N GLU A 92 -14.01 -3.29 -1.98
CA GLU A 92 -13.84 -2.36 -0.87
C GLU A 92 -12.80 -2.89 0.11
N SER A 93 -11.78 -2.08 0.38
CA SER A 93 -10.73 -2.39 1.35
C SER A 93 -10.73 -1.35 2.47
N GLU A 94 -10.97 -1.82 3.68
CA GLU A 94 -11.00 -1.03 4.91
C GLU A 94 -9.97 -1.55 5.89
N ARG A 95 -8.90 -0.78 6.14
CA ARG A 95 -7.78 -1.23 6.97
C ARG A 95 -7.54 -0.34 8.16
N LEU A 96 -7.41 -0.95 9.32
CA LEU A 96 -6.87 -0.31 10.52
C LEU A 96 -5.42 -0.74 10.69
N ARG A 97 -4.50 0.24 10.77
CA ARG A 97 -3.09 0.00 11.03
C ARG A 97 -2.66 0.69 12.30
N LEU A 98 -2.03 -0.05 13.20
CA LEU A 98 -1.41 0.45 14.41
C LEU A 98 0.09 0.11 14.35
N GLY A 99 0.94 1.09 14.59
CA GLY A 99 2.38 0.87 14.41
C GLY A 99 3.25 1.83 15.16
N PHE A 100 4.53 1.54 15.09
CA PHE A 100 5.58 2.45 15.55
C PHE A 100 6.74 2.48 14.56
N ARG A 101 7.47 3.59 14.58
CA ARG A 101 8.69 3.78 13.81
C ARG A 101 9.73 4.45 14.70
N ILE A 102 10.94 3.92 14.69
CA ILE A 102 12.10 4.51 15.34
C ILE A 102 12.90 5.22 14.26
N ASN A 103 13.16 6.50 14.46
CA ASN A 103 13.97 7.32 13.60
C ASN A 103 15.29 7.61 14.32
N GLU A 104 16.41 7.43 13.62
CA GLU A 104 17.77 7.64 14.14
C GLU A 104 18.56 8.50 13.18
N VAL A 105 19.14 9.57 13.72
CA VAL A 105 20.04 10.47 12.99
C VAL A 105 21.46 9.91 13.11
N GLN A 106 21.96 9.28 12.07
CA GLN A 106 23.32 8.73 12.07
C GLN A 106 24.38 9.83 11.92
N ASN A 107 24.10 10.86 11.13
CA ASN A 107 24.93 12.04 10.95
C ASN A 107 24.15 13.12 10.15
N ASN A 108 24.80 14.25 9.87
CA ASN A 108 24.17 15.38 9.17
C ASN A 108 23.62 15.08 7.75
N LYS A 109 23.90 13.89 7.20
CA LYS A 109 23.51 13.48 5.87
C LYS A 109 22.63 12.23 5.84
N LEU A 110 22.65 11.42 6.89
CA LEU A 110 21.99 10.13 6.90
C LEU A 110 21.07 10.00 8.11
N ASN A 111 19.78 9.85 7.84
CA ASN A 111 18.77 9.46 8.79
C ASN A 111 18.26 8.07 8.40
N MET A 112 18.15 7.19 9.37
CA MET A 112 17.59 5.86 9.19
C MET A 112 16.32 5.70 10.00
N TYR A 113 15.45 4.80 9.56
CA TYR A 113 14.30 4.41 10.35
C TYR A 113 14.03 2.92 10.20
N TYR A 114 13.42 2.36 11.22
CA TYR A 114 12.88 1.01 11.23
C TYR A 114 11.64 0.97 12.10
N GLY A 115 10.72 0.07 11.79
CA GLY A 115 9.46 0.03 12.49
C GLY A 115 8.71 -1.27 12.26
N ALA A 116 7.62 -1.40 13.01
CA ALA A 116 6.66 -2.46 12.82
C ALA A 116 5.24 -1.94 12.98
N ALA A 117 4.31 -2.61 12.30
CA ALA A 117 2.89 -2.34 12.42
C ALA A 117 2.08 -3.65 12.36
N TRP A 118 0.95 -3.63 13.03
CA TRP A 118 -0.12 -4.58 12.82
C TRP A 118 -1.22 -3.89 11.99
N GLU A 119 -1.73 -4.60 11.01
CA GLU A 119 -2.82 -4.15 10.15
C GLU A 119 -3.91 -5.20 10.12
N TYR A 120 -5.15 -4.76 10.19
CA TYR A 120 -6.32 -5.60 9.99
C TYR A 120 -7.12 -5.08 8.81
N GLU A 121 -7.43 -5.96 7.84
CA GLU A 121 -8.33 -5.73 6.72
C GLU A 121 -9.72 -6.23 7.11
N PHE A 122 -10.73 -5.37 7.03
CA PHE A 122 -12.13 -5.68 7.36
C PHE A 122 -12.95 -6.08 6.13
N GLY A 123 -12.43 -5.79 4.93
CA GLY A 123 -13.04 -6.10 3.64
C GLY A 123 -12.02 -6.78 2.72
N GLY A 124 -12.02 -6.42 1.44
CA GLY A 124 -11.08 -6.97 0.45
C GLY A 124 -11.57 -8.28 -0.15
N ASP A 125 -12.87 -8.54 -0.06
CA ASP A 125 -13.52 -9.62 -0.78
C ASP A 125 -13.87 -9.19 -2.19
N SER A 126 -13.74 -10.10 -3.14
CA SER A 126 -14.21 -9.93 -4.51
C SER A 126 -15.00 -11.16 -4.93
N ASN A 127 -16.24 -10.95 -5.34
CA ASN A 127 -17.05 -11.98 -5.95
C ASN A 127 -16.99 -11.76 -7.47
N ASN A 128 -16.53 -12.75 -8.19
CA ASN A 128 -16.40 -12.65 -9.64
C ASN A 128 -17.33 -13.68 -10.29
N SER A 129 -17.83 -13.38 -11.47
CA SER A 129 -18.73 -14.29 -12.17
C SER A 129 -18.37 -14.43 -13.66
N VAL A 130 -18.81 -15.54 -14.25
CA VAL A 130 -18.74 -15.76 -15.70
C VAL A 130 -20.08 -15.37 -16.30
N VAL A 131 -20.09 -14.32 -17.13
CA VAL A 131 -21.33 -13.78 -17.69
C VAL A 131 -22.02 -14.80 -18.60
N GLY A 132 -23.29 -15.08 -18.33
CA GLY A 132 -24.08 -16.06 -19.09
C GLY A 132 -23.99 -17.49 -18.59
N TYR A 133 -23.25 -17.74 -17.53
CA TYR A 133 -23.17 -19.00 -16.82
C TYR A 133 -23.43 -18.75 -15.33
N ASP A 134 -24.09 -19.68 -14.68
CA ASP A 134 -24.33 -19.62 -13.21
C ASP A 134 -23.09 -20.15 -12.48
N ILE A 135 -21.96 -19.47 -12.70
CA ILE A 135 -20.66 -19.84 -12.15
C ILE A 135 -20.06 -18.62 -11.46
N ASP A 136 -19.93 -18.73 -10.13
CA ASP A 136 -19.20 -17.78 -9.32
C ASP A 136 -17.73 -18.19 -9.22
N VAL A 137 -16.83 -17.24 -9.44
CA VAL A 137 -15.36 -17.40 -9.27
C VAL A 137 -14.94 -16.56 -8.10
N ASN A 138 -14.95 -17.14 -6.90
CA ASN A 138 -14.54 -16.44 -5.70
C ASN A 138 -13.04 -16.19 -5.71
N ALA A 139 -12.64 -14.92 -5.56
CA ALA A 139 -11.25 -14.58 -5.27
C ALA A 139 -10.91 -14.87 -3.81
N PRO A 140 -9.64 -15.13 -3.48
CA PRO A 140 -9.21 -15.23 -2.10
C PRO A 140 -9.49 -13.93 -1.35
N SER A 141 -10.15 -14.01 -0.20
CA SER A 141 -10.36 -12.87 0.69
C SER A 141 -9.03 -12.33 1.24
N LEU A 142 -8.90 -11.02 1.30
CA LEU A 142 -7.80 -10.34 1.99
C LEU A 142 -8.14 -9.98 3.44
N GLU A 143 -9.35 -10.33 3.91
CA GLU A 143 -9.78 -10.08 5.29
C GLU A 143 -8.86 -10.80 6.28
N GLY A 144 -8.36 -10.05 7.26
CA GLY A 144 -7.54 -10.61 8.32
C GLY A 144 -6.34 -9.76 8.71
N SER A 145 -5.49 -10.36 9.52
CA SER A 145 -4.33 -9.70 10.14
C SER A 145 -3.06 -9.84 9.33
N THR A 146 -2.31 -8.74 9.23
CA THR A 146 -0.97 -8.69 8.64
C THR A 146 -0.02 -7.95 9.58
N VAL A 147 1.14 -8.52 9.81
CA VAL A 147 2.26 -7.84 10.45
C VAL A 147 3.16 -7.25 9.37
N ILE A 148 3.59 -6.01 9.58
CA ILE A 148 4.42 -5.25 8.65
C ILE A 148 5.71 -4.89 9.37
N GLY A 149 6.86 -5.27 8.80
CA GLY A 149 8.16 -4.74 9.17
C GLY A 149 8.60 -3.69 8.14
N GLU A 150 9.20 -2.59 8.60
CA GLU A 150 9.73 -1.58 7.69
C GLU A 150 11.13 -1.12 8.09
N ILE A 151 11.93 -0.76 7.06
CA ILE A 151 13.23 -0.14 7.20
C ILE A 151 13.40 0.89 6.09
N GLY A 152 14.11 1.98 6.39
CA GLY A 152 14.42 2.95 5.35
C GLY A 152 15.55 3.88 5.75
N ALA A 153 15.96 4.67 4.78
CA ALA A 153 17.02 5.66 4.94
C ALA A 153 16.73 6.89 4.11
N HIS A 154 16.97 8.05 4.69
CA HIS A 154 17.03 9.33 3.98
C HIS A 154 18.48 9.80 3.93
N TYR A 155 19.02 9.95 2.72
CA TYR A 155 20.38 10.38 2.49
C TYR A 155 20.42 11.73 1.75
N LYS A 156 20.96 12.76 2.41
CA LYS A 156 21.22 14.06 1.83
C LYS A 156 22.55 14.03 1.06
N ALA A 157 22.49 13.78 -0.23
CA ALA A 157 23.68 13.70 -1.08
C ALA A 157 24.35 15.07 -1.26
N SER A 158 23.56 16.15 -1.33
CA SER A 158 24.01 17.55 -1.36
C SER A 158 22.92 18.47 -0.80
N ASP A 159 23.14 19.79 -0.83
CA ASP A 159 22.10 20.76 -0.42
C ASP A 159 20.87 20.75 -1.32
N LYS A 160 21.00 20.23 -2.53
CA LYS A 160 19.92 20.16 -3.52
C LYS A 160 19.39 18.75 -3.77
N TRP A 161 20.14 17.71 -3.46
CA TRP A 161 19.78 16.33 -3.73
C TRP A 161 19.62 15.51 -2.47
N SER A 162 18.52 14.79 -2.38
CA SER A 162 18.32 13.72 -1.40
C SER A 162 17.81 12.45 -2.04
N ILE A 163 18.06 11.33 -1.40
CA ILE A 163 17.64 9.99 -1.81
C ILE A 163 16.92 9.35 -0.62
N ASP A 164 15.72 8.87 -0.87
CA ASP A 164 14.92 8.10 0.08
C ASP A 164 14.88 6.64 -0.35
N LEU A 165 15.21 5.74 0.56
CA LEU A 165 15.11 4.30 0.40
C LEU A 165 14.09 3.77 1.40
N ASN A 166 13.23 2.86 0.94
CA ASN A 166 12.26 2.19 1.79
C ASN A 166 12.15 0.71 1.42
N GLY A 167 12.10 -0.15 2.44
CA GLY A 167 11.80 -1.57 2.33
C GLY A 167 10.73 -1.96 3.32
N ARG A 168 9.81 -2.85 2.92
CA ARG A 168 8.77 -3.42 3.79
C ARG A 168 8.62 -4.89 3.52
N ALA A 169 8.38 -5.64 4.59
CA ALA A 169 7.99 -7.04 4.55
C ALA A 169 6.61 -7.21 5.21
N TYR A 170 5.81 -8.11 4.67
CA TYR A 170 4.45 -8.39 5.11
C TYR A 170 4.33 -9.87 5.44
N VAL A 171 3.74 -10.19 6.58
CA VAL A 171 3.52 -11.56 7.05
C VAL A 171 2.12 -11.69 7.64
N GLY A 172 1.36 -12.68 7.21
CA GLY A 172 -0.01 -12.96 7.63
C GLY A 172 -0.95 -13.08 6.46
N GLN A 173 -2.13 -12.45 6.50
CA GLN A 173 -3.10 -12.50 5.41
C GLN A 173 -2.53 -11.95 4.10
N ARG A 174 -1.74 -10.88 4.16
CA ARG A 174 -0.89 -10.46 3.05
C ARG A 174 0.54 -10.89 3.32
N GLU A 175 1.18 -11.46 2.30
CA GLU A 175 2.57 -11.89 2.34
C GLU A 175 3.36 -11.24 1.20
N GLY A 176 4.64 -10.99 1.45
CA GLY A 176 5.53 -10.48 0.44
C GLY A 176 6.44 -9.36 0.93
N PHE A 177 7.06 -8.67 -0.01
CA PHE A 177 7.91 -7.53 0.26
C PHE A 177 7.69 -6.43 -0.78
N SER A 178 7.98 -5.20 -0.40
CA SER A 178 8.01 -4.05 -1.30
C SER A 178 9.23 -3.18 -1.02
N GLY A 179 9.68 -2.46 -2.03
CA GLY A 179 10.76 -1.51 -1.89
C GLY A 179 10.55 -0.31 -2.81
N SER A 180 11.05 0.84 -2.40
CA SER A 180 11.04 2.05 -3.21
C SER A 180 12.34 2.83 -3.07
N VAL A 181 12.70 3.50 -4.14
CA VAL A 181 13.80 4.48 -4.21
C VAL A 181 13.23 5.75 -4.80
N GLN A 182 13.44 6.86 -4.11
CA GLN A 182 13.01 8.18 -4.58
C GLN A 182 14.20 9.13 -4.53
N ALA A 183 14.43 9.85 -5.62
CA ALA A 183 15.40 10.95 -5.67
C ALA A 183 14.65 12.28 -5.70
N ASN A 184 15.04 13.22 -4.83
CA ASN A 184 14.42 14.54 -4.72
C ASN A 184 15.46 15.61 -5.05
N TYR A 185 15.02 16.61 -5.82
CA TYR A 185 15.83 17.78 -6.15
C TYR A 185 15.12 19.05 -5.69
N SER A 186 15.83 19.89 -4.94
CA SER A 186 15.35 21.21 -4.50
C SER A 186 16.00 22.31 -5.34
N PHE A 187 15.17 23.18 -5.90
CA PHE A 187 15.59 24.30 -6.76
C PHE A 187 16.13 25.50 -5.96
#